data_cc99eadc10794173e8a5febef9355794
#
_entry.id   cc99eadc10794173e8a5febef9355794
#
_cell.length_a   1.000
_cell.length_b   1.000
_cell.length_c   1.000
_cell.angle_alpha   90.00
_cell.angle_beta   90.00
_cell.angle_gamma   90.00
#
_symmetry.space_group_name_H-M   'P 1'
#
loop_
_entity.id
_entity.type
_entity.pdbx_description
1 polymer ?
#
loop_
_entity_poly.entity_id
_entity_poly.type
_entity_poly.pdbx_seq_one_letter_code
_entity_poly.pdbx_strand_id
1 'polypeptide(L)'
;GAGTSIPVTLPTGQAWLYSGALSALQKDDFIIINTTDSTIVSSYTGSITGQQLTISAITTGKTYTVIYTAKKQSIVPSQKTLRTVYVKVDCNANIGGIYSLGLPDVYSIENVWNGATYSTSNTNVTSNFKLTKNDNSNYYGHSYVSVDKNLTLTNADRLLFEIKVFEETFVGDCFNVDSYVYSGSGFALENIPVFQDSTSTTYLRDAIDFRPYFTATSAYATTIGAATIVTAAYNPLTAVTFSAKKIPVPFSSIETTYQYNTSRKDSLIINENGEFQLIMGTESEF
;
A
#
# COMPACT_ATOMS: atom_id res chain seq x y z
N GLY A 1 -10.70 -41.23 19.73
CA GLY A 1 -11.50 -40.06 20.03
C GLY A 1 -11.72 -39.28 18.76
N ALA A 2 -12.96 -38.90 18.44
CA ALA A 2 -13.24 -38.04 17.32
C ALA A 2 -12.53 -36.68 17.56
N GLY A 3 -11.49 -36.40 16.79
CA GLY A 3 -10.79 -35.14 16.87
C GLY A 3 -11.69 -33.97 16.43
N THR A 4 -11.43 -32.81 16.99
CA THR A 4 -12.10 -31.58 16.59
C THR A 4 -11.85 -31.30 15.10
N SER A 5 -12.86 -30.86 14.38
CA SER A 5 -12.74 -30.35 13.01
C SER A 5 -12.91 -28.83 13.00
N ILE A 6 -12.08 -28.15 12.22
CA ILE A 6 -12.19 -26.72 12.01
C ILE A 6 -12.59 -26.46 10.56
N PRO A 7 -13.74 -25.84 10.33
CA PRO A 7 -14.12 -25.36 9.00
C PRO A 7 -13.44 -24.03 8.70
N VAL A 8 -12.81 -23.95 7.54
CA VAL A 8 -12.25 -22.70 6.98
C VAL A 8 -12.98 -22.41 5.67
N THR A 9 -13.72 -21.32 5.63
CA THR A 9 -14.49 -20.94 4.44
C THR A 9 -13.79 -19.79 3.71
N LEU A 10 -13.63 -19.92 2.39
CA LEU A 10 -13.06 -18.87 1.56
C LEU A 10 -13.99 -17.66 1.47
N PRO A 11 -13.43 -16.45 1.43
CA PRO A 11 -14.16 -15.25 1.03
C PRO A 11 -14.74 -15.37 -0.37
N THR A 12 -15.81 -14.62 -0.63
CA THR A 12 -16.43 -14.55 -1.96
C THR A 12 -15.43 -14.16 -3.05
N GLY A 13 -15.51 -14.81 -4.20
CA GLY A 13 -14.60 -14.57 -5.34
C GLY A 13 -13.24 -15.29 -5.23
N GLN A 14 -13.04 -16.09 -4.19
CA GLN A 14 -11.89 -17.00 -4.08
C GLN A 14 -12.30 -18.45 -4.30
N ALA A 15 -11.35 -19.25 -4.75
CA ALA A 15 -11.50 -20.69 -4.94
C ALA A 15 -10.27 -21.41 -4.38
N TRP A 16 -10.48 -22.60 -3.86
CA TRP A 16 -9.39 -23.48 -3.45
C TRP A 16 -8.61 -23.96 -4.67
N LEU A 17 -7.31 -24.21 -4.48
CA LEU A 17 -6.47 -24.85 -5.51
C LEU A 17 -6.85 -26.31 -5.73
N TYR A 18 -7.40 -26.95 -4.72
CA TYR A 18 -7.68 -28.39 -4.67
C TYR A 18 -9.14 -28.65 -4.32
N SER A 19 -9.56 -29.90 -4.46
CA SER A 19 -10.87 -30.41 -4.04
C SER A 19 -10.74 -31.82 -3.49
N GLY A 20 -11.66 -32.21 -2.61
CA GLY A 20 -11.64 -33.52 -1.96
C GLY A 20 -10.62 -33.63 -0.84
N ALA A 21 -10.20 -34.84 -0.51
CA ALA A 21 -9.21 -35.11 0.52
C ALA A 21 -7.82 -34.65 0.07
N LEU A 22 -7.11 -33.90 0.94
CA LEU A 22 -5.77 -33.40 0.64
C LEU A 22 -4.74 -34.54 0.70
N SER A 23 -3.96 -34.68 -0.38
CA SER A 23 -2.78 -35.54 -0.40
C SER A 23 -1.66 -34.98 0.47
N ALA A 24 -0.60 -35.74 0.72
CA ALA A 24 0.56 -35.30 1.49
C ALA A 24 1.21 -34.06 0.88
N LEU A 25 1.42 -34.04 -0.45
CA LEU A 25 2.01 -32.91 -1.18
C LEU A 25 1.14 -31.65 -1.13
N GLN A 26 -0.19 -31.80 -1.22
CA GLN A 26 -1.12 -30.67 -1.16
C GLN A 26 -1.20 -30.05 0.24
N LYS A 27 -0.88 -30.82 1.28
CA LYS A 27 -0.83 -30.29 2.66
C LYS A 27 0.30 -29.29 2.87
N ASP A 28 1.35 -29.35 2.07
CA ASP A 28 2.49 -28.44 2.16
C ASP A 28 2.09 -26.98 1.79
N ASP A 29 0.97 -26.80 1.08
CA ASP A 29 0.40 -25.47 0.78
C ASP A 29 -0.44 -24.89 1.92
N PHE A 30 -0.53 -25.60 3.05
CA PHE A 30 -1.27 -25.16 4.22
C PHE A 30 -0.38 -25.17 5.46
N ILE A 31 -0.26 -24.03 6.12
CA ILE A 31 0.44 -23.94 7.41
C ILE A 31 -0.62 -23.76 8.50
N ILE A 32 -0.67 -24.70 9.44
CA ILE A 32 -1.60 -24.64 10.57
C ILE A 32 -0.79 -24.35 11.83
N ILE A 33 -1.09 -23.25 12.49
CA ILE A 33 -0.43 -22.80 13.71
C ILE A 33 -1.41 -22.95 14.86
N ASN A 34 -1.03 -23.74 15.86
CA ASN A 34 -1.71 -23.74 17.14
C ASN A 34 -1.25 -22.50 17.92
N THR A 35 -2.09 -21.48 17.96
CA THR A 35 -1.76 -20.20 18.60
C THR A 35 -1.82 -20.27 20.13
N THR A 36 -2.50 -21.28 20.70
CA THR A 36 -2.51 -21.50 22.16
C THR A 36 -1.15 -21.97 22.66
N ASP A 37 -0.49 -22.85 21.91
CA ASP A 37 0.78 -23.46 22.31
C ASP A 37 1.98 -22.91 21.50
N SER A 38 1.73 -21.99 20.56
CA SER A 38 2.72 -21.39 19.65
C SER A 38 3.51 -22.45 18.84
N THR A 39 2.82 -23.48 18.36
CA THR A 39 3.43 -24.61 17.63
C THR A 39 2.81 -24.78 16.25
N ILE A 40 3.61 -25.27 15.29
CA ILE A 40 3.10 -25.68 13.98
C ILE A 40 2.54 -27.10 14.08
N VAL A 41 1.35 -27.30 13.52
CA VAL A 41 0.71 -28.62 13.45
C VAL A 41 1.28 -29.39 12.26
N SER A 42 2.10 -30.38 12.54
CA SER A 42 2.78 -31.20 11.51
C SER A 42 1.92 -32.37 11.01
N SER A 43 0.86 -32.75 11.73
CA SER A 43 0.01 -33.88 11.36
C SER A 43 -1.48 -33.50 11.51
N TYR A 44 -2.21 -33.58 10.41
CA TYR A 44 -3.64 -33.33 10.35
C TYR A 44 -4.25 -34.03 9.14
N THR A 45 -5.57 -34.12 9.07
CA THR A 45 -6.29 -34.48 7.86
C THR A 45 -7.05 -33.26 7.34
N GLY A 46 -7.04 -33.07 6.02
CA GLY A 46 -7.73 -31.96 5.36
C GLY A 46 -8.62 -32.47 4.22
N SER A 47 -9.77 -31.85 4.06
CA SER A 47 -10.72 -32.16 2.98
C SER A 47 -11.41 -30.88 2.52
N ILE A 48 -11.52 -30.68 1.22
CA ILE A 48 -12.14 -29.52 0.61
C ILE A 48 -13.44 -29.93 -0.07
N THR A 49 -14.53 -29.28 0.33
CA THR A 49 -15.86 -29.45 -0.28
C THR A 49 -16.44 -28.07 -0.61
N GLY A 50 -16.59 -27.77 -1.90
CA GLY A 50 -17.00 -26.44 -2.37
C GLY A 50 -16.01 -25.35 -1.90
N GLN A 51 -16.50 -24.37 -1.14
CA GLN A 51 -15.68 -23.29 -0.60
C GLN A 51 -15.13 -23.56 0.81
N GLN A 52 -15.39 -24.75 1.36
CA GLN A 52 -15.00 -25.09 2.72
C GLN A 52 -13.85 -26.09 2.75
N LEU A 53 -12.77 -25.75 3.47
CA LEU A 53 -11.75 -26.66 3.93
C LEU A 53 -12.10 -27.12 5.34
N THR A 54 -12.15 -28.42 5.57
CA THR A 54 -12.30 -29.02 6.88
C THR A 54 -10.97 -29.61 7.32
N ILE A 55 -10.43 -29.13 8.43
CA ILE A 55 -9.20 -29.65 9.05
C ILE A 55 -9.60 -30.48 10.27
N SER A 56 -9.11 -31.69 10.35
CA SER A 56 -9.43 -32.63 11.45
C SER A 56 -8.17 -33.38 11.91
N ALA A 57 -8.31 -34.21 12.92
CA ALA A 57 -7.22 -34.88 13.63
C ALA A 57 -6.26 -33.88 14.35
N ILE A 58 -6.84 -32.79 14.89
CA ILE A 58 -6.16 -31.77 15.67
C ILE A 58 -6.64 -31.77 17.12
N THR A 59 -5.88 -31.16 18.03
CA THR A 59 -6.18 -31.16 19.46
C THR A 59 -7.42 -30.31 19.78
N THR A 60 -8.34 -30.86 20.53
CA THR A 60 -9.57 -30.17 20.97
C THR A 60 -9.26 -29.01 21.95
N GLY A 61 -10.05 -27.95 21.92
CA GLY A 61 -9.97 -26.83 22.88
C GLY A 61 -8.80 -25.88 22.66
N LYS A 62 -8.14 -25.93 21.49
CA LYS A 62 -7.07 -25.00 21.10
C LYS A 62 -7.54 -24.03 20.02
N THR A 63 -6.85 -22.91 19.90
CA THR A 63 -7.07 -21.90 18.83
C THR A 63 -6.04 -22.12 17.74
N TYR A 64 -6.47 -21.99 16.49
CA TYR A 64 -5.64 -22.23 15.32
C TYR A 64 -5.69 -21.08 14.34
N THR A 65 -4.53 -20.75 13.76
CA THR A 65 -4.42 -19.90 12.56
C THR A 65 -4.06 -20.80 11.38
N VAL A 66 -4.80 -20.65 10.28
CA VAL A 66 -4.54 -21.39 9.05
C VAL A 66 -4.07 -20.42 7.98
N ILE A 67 -2.87 -20.63 7.46
CA ILE A 67 -2.30 -19.90 6.32
C ILE A 67 -2.42 -20.82 5.10
N TYR A 68 -2.96 -20.32 4.02
CA TYR A 68 -3.24 -21.09 2.83
C TYR A 68 -3.12 -20.27 1.56
N THR A 69 -2.95 -20.94 0.43
CA THR A 69 -3.00 -20.36 -0.90
C THR A 69 -4.38 -20.60 -1.53
N ALA A 70 -4.97 -19.57 -2.10
CA ALA A 70 -6.24 -19.65 -2.82
C ALA A 70 -6.14 -18.95 -4.18
N LYS A 71 -6.91 -19.43 -5.16
CA LYS A 71 -7.10 -18.72 -6.42
C LYS A 71 -8.07 -17.57 -6.20
N LYS A 72 -7.77 -16.42 -6.78
CA LYS A 72 -8.73 -15.35 -6.92
C LYS A 72 -9.03 -15.11 -8.39
N GLN A 73 -10.32 -15.05 -8.72
CA GLN A 73 -10.83 -14.63 -10.02
C GLN A 73 -11.40 -13.22 -9.89
N SER A 74 -11.44 -12.49 -10.98
CA SER A 74 -11.99 -11.11 -11.02
C SER A 74 -11.30 -10.18 -10.02
N ILE A 75 -10.01 -9.95 -10.23
CA ILE A 75 -9.22 -8.98 -9.47
C ILE A 75 -9.79 -7.59 -9.71
N VAL A 76 -10.02 -6.84 -8.64
CA VAL A 76 -10.55 -5.47 -8.67
C VAL A 76 -9.51 -4.52 -8.11
N PRO A 77 -9.20 -3.40 -8.78
CA PRO A 77 -8.30 -2.40 -8.22
C PRO A 77 -8.91 -1.69 -7.00
N SER A 78 -8.10 -1.48 -5.99
CA SER A 78 -8.40 -0.58 -4.89
C SER A 78 -8.28 0.86 -5.35
N GLN A 79 -9.04 1.77 -4.75
CA GLN A 79 -8.94 3.19 -5.03
C GLN A 79 -7.97 3.87 -4.05
N LYS A 80 -7.25 4.85 -4.55
CA LYS A 80 -6.38 5.74 -3.79
C LYS A 80 -6.94 7.17 -3.86
N THR A 81 -7.34 7.71 -2.73
CA THR A 81 -7.83 9.09 -2.65
C THR A 81 -6.73 10.00 -2.12
N LEU A 82 -6.35 11.01 -2.89
CA LEU A 82 -5.40 12.00 -2.43
C LEU A 82 -6.06 12.96 -1.44
N ARG A 83 -5.55 13.00 -0.22
CA ARG A 83 -6.08 13.85 0.87
C ARG A 83 -5.00 14.75 1.43
N THR A 84 -5.41 15.96 1.81
CA THR A 84 -4.58 16.85 2.62
C THR A 84 -4.82 16.56 4.10
N VAL A 85 -3.76 16.29 4.83
CA VAL A 85 -3.82 16.02 6.28
C VAL A 85 -2.75 16.81 7.01
N TYR A 86 -3.00 17.07 8.30
CA TYR A 86 -2.04 17.72 9.19
C TYR A 86 -1.44 16.71 10.14
N VAL A 87 -0.11 16.70 10.24
CA VAL A 87 0.65 15.83 11.13
C VAL A 87 1.42 16.68 12.13
N LYS A 88 1.20 16.43 13.40
CA LYS A 88 1.93 17.06 14.51
C LYS A 88 3.16 16.24 14.85
N VAL A 89 4.32 16.84 14.81
CA VAL A 89 5.59 16.22 15.18
C VAL A 89 6.21 16.98 16.33
N ASP A 90 6.51 16.26 17.40
CA ASP A 90 7.20 16.78 18.58
C ASP A 90 8.71 16.55 18.44
N CYS A 91 9.50 17.60 18.54
CA CYS A 91 10.95 17.52 18.39
C CYS A 91 11.68 16.94 19.61
N ASN A 92 11.00 16.70 20.73
CA ASN A 92 11.59 16.20 21.98
C ASN A 92 12.50 14.99 21.81
N ALA A 93 12.12 14.07 20.93
CA ALA A 93 12.76 12.77 20.87
C ALA A 93 13.95 12.71 19.90
N ASN A 94 14.07 13.66 18.98
CA ASN A 94 15.10 13.56 17.93
C ASN A 94 15.41 14.93 17.29
N ILE A 95 16.13 15.77 17.98
CA ILE A 95 16.46 17.11 17.50
C ILE A 95 17.39 17.02 16.29
N GLY A 96 16.96 17.61 15.15
CA GLY A 96 17.77 17.68 13.94
C GLY A 96 17.97 16.36 13.22
N GLY A 97 17.15 15.37 13.52
CA GLY A 97 17.22 14.03 12.94
C GLY A 97 16.18 13.75 11.85
N ILE A 98 15.79 12.50 11.80
CA ILE A 98 14.77 11.98 10.90
C ILE A 98 13.46 11.82 11.69
N TYR A 99 12.36 12.36 11.18
CA TYR A 99 11.06 12.27 11.82
C TYR A 99 10.13 11.39 10.96
N SER A 100 9.53 10.37 11.58
CA SER A 100 8.49 9.58 10.93
C SER A 100 7.19 10.38 10.87
N LEU A 101 6.52 10.35 9.71
CA LEU A 101 5.17 10.89 9.57
C LEU A 101 4.09 9.88 10.02
N GLY A 102 4.49 8.61 10.28
CA GLY A 102 3.58 7.55 10.71
C GLY A 102 2.54 7.14 9.66
N LEU A 103 2.71 7.59 8.43
CA LEU A 103 1.79 7.39 7.32
C LEU A 103 2.53 6.81 6.12
N PRO A 104 2.01 5.76 5.48
CA PRO A 104 2.52 5.28 4.20
C PRO A 104 2.03 6.17 3.06
N ASP A 105 2.65 6.04 1.89
CA ASP A 105 2.24 6.64 0.61
C ASP A 105 2.00 8.16 0.67
N VAL A 106 2.88 8.87 1.38
CA VAL A 106 2.85 10.35 1.39
C VAL A 106 3.28 10.85 0.02
N TYR A 107 2.40 11.63 -0.63
CA TYR A 107 2.63 12.17 -1.97
C TYR A 107 3.57 13.36 -1.95
N SER A 108 3.29 14.36 -1.10
CA SER A 108 4.06 15.60 -1.00
C SER A 108 3.95 16.25 0.37
N ILE A 109 4.93 17.10 0.68
CA ILE A 109 4.85 18.09 1.76
C ILE A 109 4.41 19.40 1.13
N GLU A 110 3.31 19.97 1.61
CA GLU A 110 2.79 21.26 1.14
C GLU A 110 3.35 22.39 1.98
N ASN A 111 3.25 22.27 3.30
CA ASN A 111 3.76 23.25 4.23
C ASN A 111 4.29 22.60 5.51
N VAL A 112 5.26 23.28 6.15
CA VAL A 112 5.75 22.93 7.49
C VAL A 112 5.89 24.21 8.29
N TRP A 113 5.28 24.23 9.46
CA TRP A 113 5.38 25.37 10.39
C TRP A 113 6.08 24.94 11.68
N ASN A 114 7.01 25.77 12.14
CA ASN A 114 7.77 25.58 13.36
C ASN A 114 7.45 26.67 14.40
N GLY A 115 7.18 26.26 15.64
CA GLY A 115 6.97 27.18 16.77
C GLY A 115 6.78 26.44 18.08
N ALA A 116 6.40 27.16 19.13
CA ALA A 116 6.15 26.57 20.44
C ALA A 116 4.85 25.76 20.54
N THR A 117 3.96 25.91 19.56
CA THR A 117 2.68 25.21 19.46
C THR A 117 2.45 24.76 18.03
N TYR A 118 1.50 23.83 17.81
CA TYR A 118 1.13 23.39 16.46
C TYR A 118 0.15 24.39 15.83
N SER A 119 0.65 25.30 14.99
CA SER A 119 -0.17 26.34 14.37
C SER A 119 0.35 26.73 12.99
N THR A 120 -0.56 26.99 12.05
CA THR A 120 -0.27 27.54 10.73
C THR A 120 0.16 29.01 10.75
N SER A 121 0.01 29.70 11.90
CA SER A 121 0.52 31.05 12.10
C SER A 121 2.01 31.11 12.52
N ASN A 122 2.63 29.96 12.75
CA ASN A 122 4.04 29.87 13.06
C ASN A 122 4.93 30.13 11.83
N THR A 123 6.23 30.17 12.03
CA THR A 123 7.20 30.36 10.94
C THR A 123 7.15 29.21 9.96
N ASN A 124 6.97 29.50 8.68
CA ASN A 124 7.02 28.49 7.63
C ASN A 124 8.48 28.12 7.36
N VAL A 125 8.78 26.84 7.47
CA VAL A 125 10.12 26.25 7.31
C VAL A 125 10.13 25.11 6.31
N THR A 126 9.17 25.06 5.39
CA THR A 126 8.97 23.96 4.43
C THR A 126 10.23 23.61 3.64
N SER A 127 10.99 24.61 3.20
CA SER A 127 12.20 24.42 2.40
C SER A 127 13.33 23.68 3.14
N ASN A 128 13.24 23.59 4.47
CA ASN A 128 14.23 22.89 5.28
C ASN A 128 13.94 21.39 5.45
N PHE A 129 12.88 20.87 4.86
CA PHE A 129 12.49 19.48 5.01
C PHE A 129 12.51 18.75 3.67
N LYS A 130 13.08 17.54 3.70
CA LYS A 130 13.08 16.63 2.56
C LYS A 130 12.27 15.38 2.89
N LEU A 131 11.26 15.10 2.08
CA LEU A 131 10.45 13.87 2.16
C LEU A 131 11.23 12.67 1.65
N THR A 132 11.14 11.58 2.37
CA THR A 132 11.54 10.25 1.91
C THR A 132 10.36 9.31 2.10
N LYS A 133 9.89 8.72 0.99
CA LYS A 133 8.73 7.83 0.94
C LYS A 133 9.18 6.47 1.39
N ASN A 134 9.79 5.98 2.05
CA ASN A 134 10.17 4.63 2.53
C ASN A 134 9.43 3.45 1.85
N ASP A 135 9.12 3.62 0.56
CA ASP A 135 8.55 2.58 -0.28
C ASP A 135 9.68 1.69 -0.80
N ASN A 136 9.40 0.40 -0.92
CA ASN A 136 10.30 -0.53 -1.57
C ASN A 136 9.51 -1.49 -2.48
N SER A 137 10.20 -2.46 -3.09
CA SER A 137 9.59 -3.43 -4.01
C SER A 137 8.54 -4.34 -3.36
N ASN A 138 8.47 -4.40 -2.03
CA ASN A 138 7.61 -5.34 -1.30
C ASN A 138 6.45 -4.65 -0.57
N TYR A 139 6.57 -3.36 -0.22
CA TYR A 139 5.54 -2.67 0.57
C TYR A 139 5.65 -1.14 0.47
N TYR A 140 4.58 -0.45 0.90
CA TYR A 140 4.56 0.97 1.20
C TYR A 140 4.85 1.20 2.69
N GLY A 141 6.06 1.64 2.99
CA GLY A 141 6.49 1.92 4.36
C GLY A 141 6.06 3.30 4.85
N HIS A 142 6.18 3.55 6.16
CA HIS A 142 5.92 4.87 6.71
C HIS A 142 6.93 5.87 6.14
N SER A 143 6.42 6.95 5.57
CA SER A 143 7.24 8.04 5.08
C SER A 143 7.88 8.80 6.23
N TYR A 144 9.03 9.38 5.98
CA TYR A 144 9.74 10.21 6.95
C TYR A 144 10.32 11.46 6.29
N VAL A 145 10.70 12.40 7.14
CA VAL A 145 11.32 13.65 6.72
C VAL A 145 12.67 13.81 7.38
N SER A 146 13.62 14.34 6.63
CA SER A 146 14.92 14.78 7.16
C SER A 146 14.99 16.30 7.17
N VAL A 147 15.70 16.82 8.15
CA VAL A 147 15.89 18.26 8.36
C VAL A 147 17.18 18.72 7.72
N ASP A 148 17.13 19.85 7.02
CA ASP A 148 18.33 20.52 6.51
C ASP A 148 19.19 21.05 7.66
N LYS A 149 20.52 20.99 7.51
CA LYS A 149 21.49 21.43 8.51
C LYS A 149 21.39 22.93 8.88
N ASN A 150 20.76 23.72 8.02
CA ASN A 150 20.58 25.15 8.25
C ASN A 150 19.44 25.50 9.20
N LEU A 151 18.56 24.52 9.50
CA LEU A 151 17.49 24.70 10.48
C LEU A 151 17.92 24.11 11.82
N THR A 152 18.04 24.97 12.84
CA THR A 152 18.27 24.52 14.20
C THR A 152 16.94 24.32 14.91
N LEU A 153 16.69 23.10 15.36
CA LEU A 153 15.52 22.73 16.15
C LEU A 153 15.93 22.51 17.62
N THR A 154 14.99 22.75 18.50
CA THR A 154 15.14 22.56 19.94
C THR A 154 14.08 21.60 20.49
N ASN A 155 14.22 21.15 21.73
CA ASN A 155 13.21 20.32 22.40
C ASN A 155 11.84 21.00 22.55
N ALA A 156 11.81 22.33 22.52
CA ALA A 156 10.57 23.08 22.63
C ALA A 156 9.81 23.24 21.32
N ASP A 157 10.46 22.93 20.21
CA ASP A 157 9.84 23.10 18.89
C ASP A 157 8.75 22.07 18.62
N ARG A 158 7.70 22.55 17.98
CA ARG A 158 6.53 21.80 17.54
C ARG A 158 6.36 22.03 16.05
N LEU A 159 6.48 20.97 15.28
CA LEU A 159 6.34 21.00 13.83
C LEU A 159 4.92 20.59 13.44
N LEU A 160 4.29 21.41 12.63
CA LEU A 160 3.02 21.09 12.02
C LEU A 160 3.26 20.91 10.52
N PHE A 161 3.06 19.70 10.02
CA PHE A 161 3.16 19.35 8.62
C PHE A 161 1.77 19.38 7.98
N GLU A 162 1.64 20.05 6.86
CA GLU A 162 0.54 19.88 5.92
C GLU A 162 1.07 19.03 4.77
N ILE A 163 0.50 17.86 4.60
CA ILE A 163 0.95 16.87 3.61
C ILE A 163 -0.21 16.41 2.75
N LYS A 164 0.10 15.99 1.54
CA LYS A 164 -0.81 15.17 0.73
C LYS A 164 -0.43 13.70 0.86
N VAL A 165 -1.41 12.85 1.09
CA VAL A 165 -1.24 11.42 1.26
C VAL A 165 -2.32 10.67 0.50
N PHE A 166 -1.96 9.53 -0.10
CA PHE A 166 -2.93 8.63 -0.68
C PHE A 166 -3.55 7.76 0.42
N GLU A 167 -4.85 7.91 0.60
CA GLU A 167 -5.65 7.03 1.46
C GLU A 167 -6.25 5.92 0.61
N GLU A 168 -5.98 4.69 0.98
CA GLU A 168 -6.51 3.51 0.32
C GLU A 168 -7.90 3.14 0.86
N THR A 169 -8.83 2.81 -0.04
CA THR A 169 -10.08 2.16 0.30
C THR A 169 -9.91 0.64 0.19
N PHE A 170 -9.49 -0.07 1.17
CA PHE A 170 -9.12 -1.50 1.18
C PHE A 170 -10.14 -2.50 0.58
N VAL A 171 -10.92 -2.10 -0.41
CA VAL A 171 -11.97 -2.91 -1.03
C VAL A 171 -11.46 -3.77 -2.18
N GLY A 172 -10.34 -3.39 -2.79
CA GLY A 172 -9.75 -4.09 -3.95
C GLY A 172 -8.58 -5.01 -3.60
N ASP A 173 -7.97 -5.56 -4.64
CA ASP A 173 -6.91 -6.56 -4.53
C ASP A 173 -5.53 -6.02 -4.92
N CYS A 174 -5.49 -5.02 -5.77
CA CYS A 174 -4.26 -4.44 -6.30
C CYS A 174 -4.45 -2.95 -6.55
N PHE A 175 -3.39 -2.28 -6.96
CA PHE A 175 -3.44 -0.94 -7.54
C PHE A 175 -3.04 -1.01 -9.01
N ASN A 176 -3.63 -0.14 -9.83
CA ASN A 176 -3.26 0.10 -11.21
C ASN A 176 -3.58 1.57 -11.55
N VAL A 177 -3.59 1.92 -12.81
CA VAL A 177 -3.94 3.28 -13.25
C VAL A 177 -5.33 3.72 -12.76
N ASP A 178 -6.33 2.84 -12.76
CA ASP A 178 -7.69 3.15 -12.31
C ASP A 178 -7.78 3.43 -10.80
N SER A 179 -6.78 3.00 -10.03
CA SER A 179 -6.69 3.30 -8.61
C SER A 179 -6.51 4.78 -8.32
N TYR A 180 -5.86 5.51 -9.23
CA TYR A 180 -5.54 6.94 -9.09
C TYR A 180 -6.50 7.83 -9.85
N VAL A 181 -6.92 7.39 -11.04
CA VAL A 181 -7.70 8.18 -12.01
C VAL A 181 -9.10 7.57 -12.16
N TYR A 182 -9.82 7.45 -11.05
CA TYR A 182 -11.21 7.04 -11.07
C TYR A 182 -12.14 8.25 -11.18
N SER A 183 -13.38 8.01 -11.61
CA SER A 183 -14.38 9.06 -11.77
C SER A 183 -14.56 9.88 -10.48
N GLY A 184 -14.32 11.16 -10.55
CA GLY A 184 -14.44 12.10 -9.44
C GLY A 184 -13.16 12.34 -8.64
N SER A 185 -12.05 11.67 -8.94
CA SER A 185 -10.78 11.90 -8.22
C SER A 185 -10.12 13.24 -8.59
N GLY A 186 -10.32 13.72 -9.81
CA GLY A 186 -9.62 14.90 -10.34
C GLY A 186 -8.11 14.74 -10.47
N PHE A 187 -7.58 13.53 -10.30
CA PHE A 187 -6.15 13.26 -10.36
C PHE A 187 -5.72 12.90 -11.78
N ALA A 188 -4.71 13.58 -12.30
CA ALA A 188 -4.26 13.43 -13.68
C ALA A 188 -3.26 12.29 -13.84
N LEU A 189 -3.25 11.65 -15.01
CA LEU A 189 -2.37 10.50 -15.34
C LEU A 189 -0.89 10.81 -15.16
N GLU A 190 -0.47 12.00 -15.54
CA GLU A 190 0.92 12.46 -15.45
C GLU A 190 1.41 12.63 -14.01
N ASN A 191 0.50 12.75 -13.06
CA ASN A 191 0.80 12.93 -11.64
C ASN A 191 0.88 11.60 -10.87
N ILE A 192 0.56 10.46 -11.53
CA ILE A 192 0.69 9.15 -10.90
C ILE A 192 2.15 8.93 -10.50
N PRO A 193 2.42 8.53 -9.25
CA PRO A 193 3.79 8.38 -8.76
C PRO A 193 4.63 7.40 -9.58
N VAL A 194 5.91 7.66 -9.60
CA VAL A 194 6.92 6.73 -10.10
C VAL A 194 7.62 6.13 -8.88
N PHE A 195 7.66 4.81 -8.84
CA PHE A 195 8.48 4.08 -7.87
C PHE A 195 9.89 3.93 -8.40
N GLN A 196 10.86 4.32 -7.61
CA GLN A 196 12.27 4.21 -7.96
C GLN A 196 13.01 3.50 -6.83
N ASP A 197 13.61 2.37 -7.14
CA ASP A 197 14.58 1.74 -6.27
C ASP A 197 16.02 1.97 -6.79
N SER A 198 17.00 1.30 -6.18
CA SER A 198 18.41 1.47 -6.55
C SER A 198 18.74 0.99 -7.96
N THR A 199 17.92 0.16 -8.57
CA THR A 199 18.21 -0.56 -9.82
C THR A 199 17.17 -0.34 -10.91
N SER A 200 15.96 0.07 -10.56
CA SER A 200 14.85 0.16 -11.51
C SER A 200 13.92 1.34 -11.24
N THR A 201 13.28 1.79 -12.31
CA THR A 201 12.22 2.80 -12.27
C THR A 201 10.94 2.15 -12.78
N THR A 202 9.90 2.13 -11.94
CA THR A 202 8.59 1.58 -12.27
C THR A 202 7.56 2.70 -12.29
N TYR A 203 6.94 2.90 -13.44
CA TYR A 203 5.81 3.82 -13.57
C TYR A 203 4.56 3.13 -13.06
N LEU A 204 4.02 3.59 -11.92
CA LEU A 204 2.86 2.95 -11.29
C LEU A 204 1.58 3.05 -12.13
N ARG A 205 1.52 3.97 -13.08
CA ARG A 205 0.44 4.03 -14.07
C ARG A 205 0.43 2.84 -15.05
N ASP A 206 1.60 2.21 -15.25
CA ASP A 206 1.79 1.12 -16.22
C ASP A 206 1.98 -0.24 -15.51
N ALA A 207 1.71 -0.29 -14.21
CA ALA A 207 1.95 -1.45 -13.37
C ALA A 207 0.68 -1.95 -12.68
N ILE A 208 0.64 -3.25 -12.38
CA ILE A 208 -0.30 -3.85 -11.43
C ILE A 208 0.49 -4.04 -10.12
N ASP A 209 0.08 -3.32 -9.09
CA ASP A 209 0.82 -3.21 -7.84
C ASP A 209 0.07 -3.89 -6.70
N PHE A 210 0.65 -4.94 -6.14
CA PHE A 210 0.12 -5.72 -5.04
C PHE A 210 0.76 -5.41 -3.69
N ARG A 211 1.63 -4.39 -3.63
CA ARG A 211 2.34 -4.06 -2.39
C ARG A 211 1.36 -3.68 -1.27
N PRO A 212 1.50 -4.27 -0.09
CA PRO A 212 0.70 -3.90 1.06
C PRO A 212 1.20 -2.58 1.67
N TYR A 213 0.33 -1.92 2.41
CA TYR A 213 0.65 -0.74 3.21
C TYR A 213 1.04 -1.14 4.62
N PHE A 214 1.97 -0.41 5.22
CA PHE A 214 2.09 -0.38 6.66
C PHE A 214 0.84 0.26 7.24
N THR A 215 0.33 -0.33 8.33
CA THR A 215 -0.78 0.29 9.05
C THR A 215 -0.35 1.67 9.54
N ALA A 216 -1.14 2.70 9.26
CA ALA A 216 -0.87 4.03 9.74
C ALA A 216 -0.84 4.06 11.28
N THR A 217 0.19 4.66 11.86
CA THR A 217 0.27 4.90 13.31
C THR A 217 -0.40 6.21 13.70
N SER A 218 -0.75 7.02 12.70
CA SER A 218 -1.42 8.31 12.85
C SER A 218 -2.82 8.24 12.23
N ALA A 219 -3.81 8.79 12.90
CA ALA A 219 -5.14 8.94 12.31
C ALA A 219 -5.13 10.11 11.31
N TYR A 220 -5.81 9.96 10.19
CA TYR A 220 -6.00 11.06 9.24
C TYR A 220 -6.84 12.15 9.86
N ALA A 221 -6.44 13.39 9.68
CA ALA A 221 -7.17 14.55 10.14
C ALA A 221 -7.27 15.60 9.02
N THR A 222 -8.44 16.22 8.91
CA THR A 222 -8.70 17.30 7.94
C THR A 222 -8.60 18.69 8.56
N THR A 223 -8.43 18.76 9.89
CA THR A 223 -8.35 20.01 10.64
C THR A 223 -7.18 19.95 11.62
N ILE A 224 -6.61 21.11 11.95
CA ILE A 224 -5.50 21.22 12.91
C ILE A 224 -5.90 20.66 14.27
N GLY A 225 -7.13 20.89 14.72
CA GLY A 225 -7.63 20.42 16.02
C GLY A 225 -7.75 18.89 16.12
N ALA A 226 -7.92 18.20 14.99
CA ALA A 226 -8.04 16.75 14.90
C ALA A 226 -6.73 16.07 14.44
N ALA A 227 -5.69 16.83 14.15
CA ALA A 227 -4.43 16.29 13.67
C ALA A 227 -3.77 15.40 14.74
N THR A 228 -3.27 14.27 14.29
CA THR A 228 -2.62 13.29 15.13
C THR A 228 -1.18 13.69 15.43
N ILE A 229 -0.71 13.36 16.63
CA ILE A 229 0.69 13.53 17.01
C ILE A 229 1.44 12.30 16.54
N VAL A 230 2.47 12.52 15.74
CA VAL A 230 3.46 11.51 15.39
C VAL A 230 4.64 11.68 16.32
N THR A 231 4.95 10.67 17.11
CA THR A 231 6.16 10.68 17.94
C THR A 231 7.39 10.48 17.07
N ALA A 232 8.33 11.36 17.24
CA ALA A 232 9.57 11.38 16.47
C ALA A 232 10.51 10.27 16.92
N ALA A 233 10.46 9.13 16.32
CA ALA A 233 11.60 8.23 16.21
C ALA A 233 11.35 7.22 15.13
N TYR A 234 12.09 7.29 14.05
CA TYR A 234 12.17 6.18 13.14
C TYR A 234 12.83 5.02 13.89
N ASN A 235 12.04 4.03 14.26
CA ASN A 235 12.55 2.77 14.74
C ASN A 235 12.20 1.68 13.71
N PRO A 236 13.13 1.31 12.83
CA PRO A 236 12.91 0.28 11.82
C PRO A 236 12.64 -1.12 12.41
N LEU A 237 12.89 -1.29 13.71
CA LEU A 237 12.70 -2.55 14.43
C LEU A 237 11.36 -2.63 15.18
N THR A 238 10.55 -1.58 15.15
CA THR A 238 9.20 -1.65 15.75
C THR A 238 8.36 -2.60 14.90
N ALA A 239 7.67 -3.54 15.54
CA ALA A 239 6.77 -4.45 14.88
C ALA A 239 5.73 -3.66 14.07
N VAL A 240 5.84 -3.74 12.75
CA VAL A 240 4.94 -3.06 11.84
C VAL A 240 3.88 -4.05 11.42
N THR A 241 2.62 -3.68 11.59
CA THR A 241 1.50 -4.42 11.03
C THR A 241 1.24 -3.97 9.61
N PHE A 242 0.97 -4.92 8.73
CA PHE A 242 0.50 -4.62 7.39
C PHE A 242 -1.02 -4.51 7.36
N SER A 243 -1.53 -3.66 6.50
CA SER A 243 -2.93 -3.72 6.11
C SER A 243 -3.22 -5.09 5.49
N ALA A 244 -4.41 -5.63 5.75
CA ALA A 244 -4.84 -6.95 5.27
C ALA A 244 -5.04 -6.93 3.76
N LYS A 245 -3.97 -6.94 2.99
CA LYS A 245 -3.99 -7.03 1.53
C LYS A 245 -3.65 -8.43 1.08
N LYS A 246 -4.33 -8.88 0.02
CA LYS A 246 -4.05 -10.16 -0.61
C LYS A 246 -2.83 -10.01 -1.50
N ILE A 247 -1.78 -10.75 -1.20
CA ILE A 247 -0.54 -10.73 -1.96
C ILE A 247 -0.49 -12.01 -2.79
N PRO A 248 -0.21 -11.97 -4.10
CA PRO A 248 0.00 -13.16 -4.91
C PRO A 248 1.17 -13.99 -4.37
N VAL A 249 1.05 -15.30 -4.48
CA VAL A 249 2.16 -16.21 -4.14
C VAL A 249 3.33 -15.90 -5.06
N PRO A 250 4.58 -15.82 -4.54
CA PRO A 250 5.75 -15.64 -5.38
C PRO A 250 5.79 -16.66 -6.52
N PHE A 251 6.16 -16.20 -7.71
CA PHE A 251 6.22 -17.01 -8.94
C PHE A 251 4.85 -17.55 -9.44
N SER A 252 3.73 -17.06 -8.91
CA SER A 252 2.40 -17.36 -9.46
C SER A 252 2.17 -16.59 -10.77
N SER A 253 1.33 -17.17 -11.65
CA SER A 253 0.90 -16.50 -12.87
C SER A 253 -0.29 -15.59 -12.61
N ILE A 254 -0.28 -14.43 -13.26
CA ILE A 254 -1.42 -13.51 -13.32
C ILE A 254 -1.84 -13.42 -14.78
N GLU A 255 -3.13 -13.70 -15.04
CA GLU A 255 -3.74 -13.49 -16.32
C GLU A 255 -4.64 -12.27 -16.24
N THR A 256 -4.45 -11.32 -17.15
CA THR A 256 -5.26 -10.10 -17.20
C THR A 256 -5.58 -9.73 -18.63
N THR A 257 -6.77 -9.19 -18.84
CA THR A 257 -7.17 -8.57 -20.10
C THR A 257 -7.29 -7.07 -19.86
N TYR A 258 -6.63 -6.27 -20.67
CA TYR A 258 -6.65 -4.81 -20.55
C TYR A 258 -6.73 -4.16 -21.93
N GLN A 259 -7.25 -2.95 -21.95
CA GLN A 259 -7.24 -2.08 -23.10
C GLN A 259 -6.18 -1.01 -22.91
N TYR A 260 -5.45 -0.70 -23.96
CA TYR A 260 -4.44 0.36 -23.93
C TYR A 260 -4.47 1.14 -25.25
N ASN A 261 -4.06 2.39 -25.19
CA ASN A 261 -3.91 3.19 -26.38
C ASN A 261 -2.52 2.95 -26.95
N THR A 262 -2.49 2.52 -28.21
CA THR A 262 -1.23 2.40 -28.93
C THR A 262 -0.62 3.77 -29.21
N SER A 263 0.70 3.86 -29.13
CA SER A 263 1.38 5.12 -29.46
C SER A 263 1.25 5.43 -30.94
N ARG A 264 1.05 6.74 -31.25
CA ARG A 264 0.90 7.24 -32.59
C ARG A 264 1.68 8.53 -32.76
N LYS A 265 2.37 8.68 -33.90
CA LYS A 265 2.98 9.96 -34.29
C LYS A 265 2.07 10.65 -35.28
N ASP A 266 1.48 11.75 -34.84
CA ASP A 266 0.71 12.61 -35.73
C ASP A 266 1.59 13.74 -36.26
N SER A 267 1.35 14.18 -37.49
CA SER A 267 2.02 15.32 -38.08
C SER A 267 1.07 16.50 -38.21
N LEU A 268 1.46 17.64 -37.65
CA LEU A 268 0.75 18.90 -37.88
C LEU A 268 1.42 19.59 -39.06
N ILE A 269 0.69 19.81 -40.12
CA ILE A 269 1.14 20.52 -41.33
C ILE A 269 0.33 21.80 -41.54
N ILE A 270 0.93 22.70 -42.30
CA ILE A 270 0.21 23.87 -42.83
C ILE A 270 -0.02 23.57 -44.31
N ASN A 271 -1.28 23.60 -44.73
CA ASN A 271 -1.65 23.42 -46.13
C ASN A 271 -1.30 24.68 -46.97
N GLU A 272 -1.49 24.60 -48.28
CA GLU A 272 -1.24 25.68 -49.23
C GLU A 272 -2.05 26.94 -48.98
N ASN A 273 -3.17 26.84 -48.25
CA ASN A 273 -4.02 27.98 -47.89
C ASN A 273 -3.60 28.60 -46.54
N GLY A 274 -2.57 28.11 -45.87
CA GLY A 274 -2.11 28.56 -44.56
C GLY A 274 -2.89 28.02 -43.38
N GLU A 275 -3.70 26.97 -43.57
CA GLU A 275 -4.51 26.35 -42.51
C GLU A 275 -3.77 25.17 -41.89
N PHE A 276 -3.93 24.98 -40.58
CA PHE A 276 -3.38 23.80 -39.89
C PHE A 276 -4.19 22.54 -40.20
N GLN A 277 -3.52 21.51 -40.62
CA GLN A 277 -4.08 20.19 -40.85
C GLN A 277 -3.34 19.15 -40.03
N LEU A 278 -4.09 18.32 -39.26
CA LEU A 278 -3.57 17.18 -38.53
C LEU A 278 -3.63 15.93 -39.40
N ILE A 279 -2.46 15.34 -39.71
CA ILE A 279 -2.37 14.03 -40.32
C ILE A 279 -2.15 13.02 -39.21
N MET A 280 -3.14 12.15 -39.03
CA MET A 280 -3.02 11.06 -38.06
C MET A 280 -2.07 9.98 -38.59
N GLY A 281 -1.10 9.63 -37.77
CA GLY A 281 -0.20 8.50 -38.06
C GLY A 281 -0.86 7.15 -37.85
N THR A 282 -0.15 6.10 -38.24
CA THR A 282 -0.57 4.73 -37.97
C THR A 282 -0.25 4.37 -36.52
N GLU A 283 -1.17 3.77 -35.82
CA GLU A 283 -0.93 3.18 -34.51
C GLU A 283 0.06 2.02 -34.64
N SER A 284 1.04 1.97 -33.75
CA SER A 284 2.05 0.90 -33.77
C SER A 284 2.26 0.35 -32.37
N GLU A 285 2.31 -0.96 -32.26
CA GLU A 285 2.88 -1.65 -31.11
C GLU A 285 4.42 -1.63 -31.23
N PHE A 286 5.12 -1.40 -30.13
CA PHE A 286 6.58 -1.40 -30.08
C PHE A 286 7.16 -2.81 -30.17
#